data_6bc228cebc2913abae693f8aca236379
#
_entry.id   6bc228cebc2913abae693f8aca236379
#
_cell.length_a   1.000
_cell.length_b   1.000
_cell.length_c   1.000
_cell.angle_alpha   90.00
_cell.angle_beta   90.00
_cell.angle_gamma   90.00
#
_symmetry.space_group_name_H-M   'P 1'
#
loop_
_entity.id
_entity.type
_entity.pdbx_description
1 polymer ?
#
loop_
_entity_poly.entity_id
_entity_poly.type
_entity_poly.pdbx_seq_one_letter_code
_entity_poly.pdbx_strand_id
1 'polypeptide(L)'
;LLVLLGGAGVLFPAMLVADRLLDEVARGGGAITAMLESGQWRRSISAYPLLVPAADWMEAQFDLPETANAMTAWLTTAVASLARESLLQAIGMILTLYLLFYFLRDRRAILASIEALSPLARADTQRLFGVVDDTVHATVYGTLVIAMVQGTLGGLMFWWLGLSAPLFWGVVMGLLAIVPVLGAFIVWIPAALFLLLDGSGGKALVLTLWGAIVVGGIDNLLYPMLVGRRMQMHTVL
;
A
#
# COMPACT_ATOMS: atom_id res chain seq x y z
N LEU A 1 20.69 -18.28 13.34
CA LEU A 1 21.37 -17.03 13.03
C LEU A 1 20.74 -16.33 11.81
N LEU A 2 20.57 -17.02 10.66
CA LEU A 2 19.96 -16.46 9.44
C LEU A 2 18.53 -15.95 9.66
N VAL A 3 17.71 -16.65 10.45
CA VAL A 3 16.32 -16.25 10.77
C VAL A 3 16.32 -14.99 11.65
N LEU A 4 17.25 -14.89 12.61
CA LEU A 4 17.39 -13.70 13.47
C LEU A 4 17.91 -12.49 12.67
N LEU A 5 18.86 -12.69 11.77
CA LEU A 5 19.37 -11.64 10.88
C LEU A 5 18.30 -11.20 9.88
N GLY A 6 17.52 -12.13 9.34
CA GLY A 6 16.38 -11.82 8.45
C GLY A 6 15.28 -11.06 9.19
N GLY A 7 14.93 -11.47 10.41
CA GLY A 7 13.96 -10.78 11.26
C GLY A 7 14.43 -9.36 11.63
N ALA A 8 15.67 -9.20 12.07
CA ALA A 8 16.24 -7.89 12.36
C ALA A 8 16.33 -7.01 11.12
N GLY A 9 16.67 -7.58 9.96
CA GLY A 9 16.75 -6.88 8.69
C GLY A 9 15.40 -6.36 8.15
N VAL A 10 14.27 -6.90 8.61
CA VAL A 10 12.93 -6.42 8.26
C VAL A 10 12.35 -5.53 9.36
N LEU A 11 12.53 -5.89 10.64
CA LEU A 11 11.98 -5.14 11.77
C LEU A 11 12.64 -3.78 11.94
N PHE A 12 13.97 -3.69 11.77
CA PHE A 12 14.68 -2.42 11.94
C PHE A 12 14.26 -1.36 10.90
N PRO A 13 14.20 -1.65 9.58
CA PRO A 13 13.63 -0.71 8.62
C PRO A 13 12.16 -0.39 8.88
N ALA A 14 11.34 -1.37 9.29
CA ALA A 14 9.93 -1.14 9.59
C ALA A 14 9.74 -0.19 10.79
N MET A 15 10.56 -0.30 11.85
CA MET A 15 10.55 0.66 12.97
C MET A 15 10.96 2.06 12.53
N LEU A 16 12.04 2.19 11.73
CA LEU A 16 12.46 3.48 11.22
C LEU A 16 11.39 4.14 10.35
N VAL A 17 10.70 3.35 9.56
CA VAL A 17 9.57 3.83 8.73
C VAL A 17 8.41 4.24 9.63
N ALA A 18 8.07 3.47 10.66
CA ALA A 18 7.00 3.81 11.60
C ALA A 18 7.27 5.11 12.34
N ASP A 19 8.48 5.33 12.86
CA ASP A 19 8.87 6.58 13.53
C ASP A 19 8.75 7.78 12.58
N ARG A 20 9.23 7.64 11.34
CA ARG A 20 9.12 8.70 10.32
C ARG A 20 7.67 8.98 9.93
N LEU A 21 6.84 7.93 9.84
CA LEU A 21 5.40 8.08 9.56
C LEU A 21 4.70 8.80 10.71
N LEU A 22 4.99 8.49 11.96
CA LEU A 22 4.42 9.17 13.12
C LEU A 22 4.75 10.67 13.10
N ASP A 23 6.01 11.01 12.88
CA ASP A 23 6.45 12.40 12.78
C ASP A 23 5.77 13.14 11.62
N GLU A 24 5.61 12.49 10.48
CA GLU A 24 5.01 13.09 9.28
C GLU A 24 3.49 13.24 9.44
N VAL A 25 2.80 12.23 9.99
CA VAL A 25 1.36 12.31 10.32
C VAL A 25 1.11 13.43 11.34
N ALA A 26 1.93 13.53 12.38
CA ALA A 26 1.76 14.58 13.41
C ALA A 26 2.00 15.98 12.82
N ARG A 27 3.04 16.16 12.00
CA ARG A 27 3.34 17.45 11.36
C ARG A 27 2.30 17.81 10.29
N GLY A 28 1.96 16.86 9.43
CA GLY A 28 0.98 17.06 8.36
C GLY A 28 -0.42 17.32 8.92
N GLY A 29 -0.85 16.51 9.91
CA GLY A 29 -2.12 16.69 10.60
C GLY A 29 -2.24 18.06 11.27
N GLY A 30 -1.21 18.46 12.02
CA GLY A 30 -1.17 19.78 12.67
C GLY A 30 -1.22 20.93 11.65
N ALA A 31 -0.52 20.81 10.51
CA ALA A 31 -0.57 21.81 9.45
C ALA A 31 -1.96 21.91 8.80
N ILE A 32 -2.61 20.78 8.55
CA ILE A 32 -3.98 20.73 8.00
C ILE A 32 -4.96 21.36 8.98
N THR A 33 -4.91 20.99 10.25
CA THR A 33 -5.80 21.57 11.29
C THR A 33 -5.61 23.07 11.41
N ALA A 34 -4.37 23.56 11.50
CA ALA A 34 -4.07 24.99 11.56
C ALA A 34 -4.57 25.75 10.31
N MET A 35 -4.47 25.14 9.13
CA MET A 35 -4.95 25.70 7.88
C MET A 35 -6.49 25.76 7.83
N LEU A 36 -7.17 24.75 8.37
CA LEU A 36 -8.62 24.70 8.49
C LEU A 36 -9.12 25.74 9.50
N GLU A 37 -8.53 25.81 10.69
CA GLU A 37 -8.88 26.77 11.75
C GLU A 37 -8.62 28.22 11.36
N SER A 38 -7.52 28.49 10.62
CA SER A 38 -7.20 29.85 10.16
C SER A 38 -8.07 30.32 8.97
N GLY A 39 -8.88 29.45 8.39
CA GLY A 39 -9.69 29.75 7.21
C GLY A 39 -8.87 30.02 5.93
N GLN A 40 -7.57 29.76 5.96
CA GLN A 40 -6.71 29.94 4.77
C GLN A 40 -7.16 29.07 3.60
N TRP A 41 -7.58 27.85 3.87
CA TRP A 41 -8.09 26.92 2.86
C TRP A 41 -9.26 27.52 2.05
N ARG A 42 -10.18 28.27 2.73
CA ARG A 42 -11.31 28.89 2.08
C ARG A 42 -10.89 30.01 1.12
N ARG A 43 -9.85 30.77 1.49
CA ARG A 43 -9.25 31.78 0.60
C ARG A 43 -8.59 31.14 -0.62
N SER A 44 -7.94 30.01 -0.44
CA SER A 44 -7.32 29.25 -1.53
C SER A 44 -8.36 28.67 -2.50
N ILE A 45 -9.47 28.13 -2.00
CA ILE A 45 -10.55 27.58 -2.83
C ILE A 45 -11.36 28.68 -3.52
N SER A 46 -11.53 29.86 -2.92
CA SER A 46 -12.25 30.98 -3.54
C SER A 46 -11.61 31.46 -4.86
N ALA A 47 -10.34 31.15 -5.09
CA ALA A 47 -9.69 31.36 -6.38
C ALA A 47 -10.19 30.43 -7.50
N TYR A 48 -10.94 29.39 -7.15
CA TYR A 48 -11.49 28.40 -8.09
C TYR A 48 -13.02 28.34 -7.98
N PRO A 49 -13.77 29.13 -8.76
CA PRO A 49 -15.23 29.27 -8.63
C PRO A 49 -16.01 27.94 -8.71
N LEU A 50 -15.49 26.97 -9.46
CA LEU A 50 -16.10 25.65 -9.59
C LEU A 50 -16.06 24.81 -8.30
N LEU A 51 -15.14 25.11 -7.38
CA LEU A 51 -14.97 24.36 -6.13
C LEU A 51 -15.71 24.98 -4.94
N VAL A 52 -16.16 26.23 -5.07
CA VAL A 52 -16.88 26.93 -3.99
C VAL A 52 -18.14 26.18 -3.55
N PRO A 53 -19.02 25.70 -4.43
CA PRO A 53 -20.22 24.96 -4.01
C PRO A 53 -19.91 23.67 -3.27
N ALA A 54 -18.83 22.98 -3.66
CA ALA A 54 -18.39 21.77 -2.99
C ALA A 54 -17.81 22.07 -1.59
N ALA A 55 -17.07 23.16 -1.46
CA ALA A 55 -16.55 23.62 -0.15
C ALA A 55 -17.68 24.02 0.79
N ASP A 56 -18.68 24.74 0.31
CA ASP A 56 -19.87 25.14 1.09
C ASP A 56 -20.67 23.92 1.55
N TRP A 57 -20.83 22.93 0.68
CA TRP A 57 -21.51 21.68 1.02
C TRP A 57 -20.71 20.90 2.09
N MET A 58 -19.37 20.84 1.96
CA MET A 58 -18.51 20.16 2.93
C MET A 58 -18.59 20.82 4.32
N GLU A 59 -18.54 22.17 4.39
CA GLU A 59 -18.69 22.89 5.67
C GLU A 59 -20.08 22.70 6.29
N ALA A 60 -21.13 22.63 5.45
CA ALA A 60 -22.48 22.40 5.95
C ALA A 60 -22.70 21.00 6.51
N GLN A 61 -21.92 20.02 6.02
CA GLN A 61 -22.12 18.63 6.36
C GLN A 61 -21.11 18.09 7.40
N PHE A 62 -19.94 18.70 7.47
CA PHE A 62 -18.83 18.22 8.31
C PHE A 62 -18.18 19.39 9.05
N ASP A 63 -17.86 19.17 10.32
CA ASP A 63 -16.89 20.00 11.05
C ASP A 63 -15.49 19.60 10.56
N LEU A 64 -14.97 20.36 9.61
CA LEU A 64 -13.71 20.04 8.94
C LEU A 64 -12.51 19.99 9.92
N PRO A 65 -12.34 20.94 10.86
CA PRO A 65 -11.31 20.87 11.88
C PRO A 65 -11.43 19.64 12.78
N GLU A 66 -12.63 19.31 13.24
CA GLU A 66 -12.87 18.14 14.09
C GLU A 66 -12.59 16.84 13.32
N THR A 67 -13.05 16.76 12.08
CA THR A 67 -12.80 15.60 11.20
C THR A 67 -11.30 15.41 10.93
N ALA A 68 -10.57 16.51 10.67
CA ALA A 68 -9.12 16.46 10.46
C ALA A 68 -8.37 16.00 11.73
N ASN A 69 -8.78 16.49 12.91
CA ASN A 69 -8.23 16.08 14.19
C ASN A 69 -8.52 14.60 14.49
N ALA A 70 -9.76 14.15 14.26
CA ALA A 70 -10.16 12.75 14.45
C ALA A 70 -9.37 11.83 13.52
N MET A 71 -9.16 12.23 12.25
CA MET A 71 -8.39 11.48 11.27
C MET A 71 -6.89 11.41 11.65
N THR A 72 -6.32 12.53 12.11
CA THR A 72 -4.94 12.58 12.60
C THR A 72 -4.76 11.72 13.85
N ALA A 73 -5.68 11.77 14.80
CA ALA A 73 -5.67 10.94 16.01
C ALA A 73 -5.82 9.45 15.67
N TRP A 74 -6.71 9.11 14.73
CA TRP A 74 -6.86 7.74 14.25
C TRP A 74 -5.58 7.22 13.58
N LEU A 75 -4.99 7.99 12.66
CA LEU A 75 -3.73 7.63 12.00
C LEU A 75 -2.59 7.47 13.00
N THR A 76 -2.46 8.40 13.93
CA THR A 76 -1.43 8.34 14.99
C THR A 76 -1.63 7.10 15.87
N THR A 77 -2.88 6.80 16.24
CA THR A 77 -3.21 5.61 17.04
C THR A 77 -2.95 4.33 16.24
N ALA A 78 -3.31 4.28 14.96
CA ALA A 78 -3.06 3.14 14.10
C ALA A 78 -1.56 2.86 13.92
N VAL A 79 -0.75 3.89 13.69
CA VAL A 79 0.72 3.73 13.59
C VAL A 79 1.33 3.38 14.95
N ALA A 80 0.86 3.98 16.06
CA ALA A 80 1.33 3.67 17.40
C ALA A 80 0.94 2.24 17.84
N SER A 81 -0.25 1.75 17.45
CA SER A 81 -0.65 0.36 17.72
C SER A 81 0.26 -0.64 16.98
N LEU A 82 0.61 -0.36 15.73
CA LEU A 82 1.59 -1.14 14.99
C LEU A 82 2.95 -1.20 15.72
N ALA A 83 3.39 -0.10 16.34
CA ALA A 83 4.62 -0.06 17.10
C ALA A 83 4.52 -0.80 18.46
N ARG A 84 3.38 -0.71 19.16
CA ARG A 84 3.16 -1.37 20.46
C ARG A 84 2.98 -2.88 20.33
N GLU A 85 2.28 -3.33 19.30
CA GLU A 85 2.11 -4.76 19.00
C GLU A 85 3.37 -5.37 18.38
N SER A 86 4.41 -4.57 18.15
CA SER A 86 5.65 -4.97 17.50
C SER A 86 6.32 -6.18 18.17
N LEU A 87 6.18 -6.34 19.49
CA LEU A 87 6.76 -7.48 20.18
C LEU A 87 6.03 -8.80 19.84
N LEU A 88 4.70 -8.81 19.85
CA LEU A 88 3.91 -9.98 19.46
C LEU A 88 4.05 -10.24 17.96
N GLN A 89 4.07 -9.19 17.14
CA GLN A 89 4.31 -9.29 15.72
C GLN A 89 5.73 -9.77 15.41
N ALA A 90 6.74 -9.34 16.19
CA ALA A 90 8.11 -9.84 16.07
C ALA A 90 8.19 -11.35 16.39
N ILE A 91 7.52 -11.81 17.44
CA ILE A 91 7.42 -13.24 17.77
C ILE A 91 6.70 -13.99 16.65
N GLY A 92 5.57 -13.45 16.16
CA GLY A 92 4.83 -14.00 15.03
C GLY A 92 5.68 -14.09 13.75
N MET A 93 6.45 -13.04 13.46
CA MET A 93 7.34 -13.01 12.31
C MET A 93 8.50 -14.01 12.45
N ILE A 94 9.12 -14.10 13.61
CA ILE A 94 10.16 -15.10 13.89
C ILE A 94 9.59 -16.50 13.71
N LEU A 95 8.40 -16.77 14.24
CA LEU A 95 7.71 -18.05 14.09
C LEU A 95 7.37 -18.33 12.61
N THR A 96 6.87 -17.33 11.89
CA THR A 96 6.58 -17.45 10.45
C THR A 96 7.83 -17.77 9.65
N LEU A 97 8.93 -17.05 9.89
CA LEU A 97 10.21 -17.31 9.22
C LEU A 97 10.79 -18.69 9.61
N TYR A 98 10.61 -19.09 10.87
CA TYR A 98 11.00 -20.41 11.34
C TYR A 98 10.21 -21.51 10.61
N LEU A 99 8.88 -21.40 10.57
CA LEU A 99 8.02 -22.35 9.86
C LEU A 99 8.33 -22.35 8.36
N LEU A 100 8.48 -21.16 7.75
CA LEU A 100 8.84 -21.02 6.33
C LEU A 100 10.17 -21.73 6.03
N PHE A 101 11.18 -21.57 6.91
CA PHE A 101 12.45 -22.26 6.76
C PHE A 101 12.27 -23.79 6.76
N TYR A 102 11.48 -24.35 7.68
CA TYR A 102 11.22 -25.79 7.73
C TYR A 102 10.40 -26.26 6.52
N PHE A 103 9.39 -25.51 6.12
CA PHE A 103 8.61 -25.82 4.91
C PHE A 103 9.47 -25.82 3.66
N LEU A 104 10.37 -24.87 3.52
CA LEU A 104 11.31 -24.83 2.38
C LEU A 104 12.35 -25.94 2.45
N ARG A 105 12.88 -26.21 3.64
CA ARG A 105 13.88 -27.27 3.85
C ARG A 105 13.31 -28.66 3.57
N ASP A 106 12.14 -28.94 4.14
CA ASP A 106 11.54 -30.27 4.10
C ASP A 106 10.46 -30.40 3.00
N ARG A 107 10.42 -29.44 2.05
CA ARG A 107 9.39 -29.33 1.01
C ARG A 107 9.09 -30.66 0.28
N ARG A 108 10.13 -31.45 0.00
CA ARG A 108 9.97 -32.73 -0.72
C ARG A 108 9.23 -33.76 0.12
N ALA A 109 9.56 -33.86 1.40
CA ALA A 109 8.92 -34.78 2.33
C ALA A 109 7.46 -34.38 2.57
N ILE A 110 7.21 -33.08 2.72
CA ILE A 110 5.85 -32.53 2.90
C ILE A 110 4.99 -32.79 1.67
N LEU A 111 5.48 -32.50 0.48
CA LEU A 111 4.77 -32.76 -0.78
C LEU A 111 4.47 -34.26 -0.95
N ALA A 112 5.45 -35.14 -0.66
CA ALA A 112 5.25 -36.58 -0.72
C ALA A 112 4.20 -37.07 0.30
N SER A 113 4.16 -36.46 1.49
CA SER A 113 3.15 -36.77 2.51
C SER A 113 1.77 -36.36 2.05
N ILE A 114 1.63 -35.16 1.46
CA ILE A 114 0.35 -34.67 0.91
C ILE A 114 -0.09 -35.56 -0.27
N GLU A 115 0.84 -35.96 -1.13
CA GLU A 115 0.58 -36.89 -2.24
C GLU A 115 0.04 -38.25 -1.74
N ALA A 116 0.64 -38.78 -0.65
CA ALA A 116 0.25 -40.04 -0.06
C ALA A 116 -1.14 -39.99 0.65
N LEU A 117 -1.52 -38.84 1.17
CA LEU A 117 -2.84 -38.60 1.80
C LEU A 117 -3.92 -38.22 0.80
N SER A 118 -3.55 -37.87 -0.42
CA SER A 118 -4.52 -37.47 -1.45
C SER A 118 -5.31 -38.69 -1.96
N PRO A 119 -6.65 -38.61 -2.01
CA PRO A 119 -7.50 -39.65 -2.61
C PRO A 119 -7.46 -39.66 -4.14
N LEU A 120 -6.72 -38.73 -4.76
CA LEU A 120 -6.63 -38.57 -6.20
C LEU A 120 -5.55 -39.48 -6.79
N ALA A 121 -5.68 -39.78 -8.08
CA ALA A 121 -4.60 -40.44 -8.81
C ALA A 121 -3.32 -39.58 -8.79
N ARG A 122 -2.16 -40.20 -8.73
CA ARG A 122 -0.87 -39.48 -8.67
C ARG A 122 -0.69 -38.45 -9.78
N ALA A 123 -1.15 -38.77 -11.00
CA ALA A 123 -1.08 -37.87 -12.13
C ALA A 123 -1.91 -36.60 -11.93
N ASP A 124 -3.10 -36.72 -11.35
CA ASP A 124 -4.00 -35.58 -11.07
C ASP A 124 -3.44 -34.72 -9.93
N THR A 125 -2.91 -35.34 -8.88
CA THR A 125 -2.28 -34.64 -7.77
C THR A 125 -1.07 -33.82 -8.23
N GLN A 126 -0.21 -34.39 -9.07
CA GLN A 126 0.96 -33.69 -9.62
C GLN A 126 0.54 -32.53 -10.54
N ARG A 127 -0.51 -32.73 -11.34
CA ARG A 127 -1.07 -31.66 -12.19
C ARG A 127 -1.63 -30.51 -11.34
N LEU A 128 -2.33 -30.81 -10.23
CA LEU A 128 -2.83 -29.81 -9.30
C LEU A 128 -1.68 -29.03 -8.66
N PHE A 129 -0.63 -29.69 -8.18
CA PHE A 129 0.55 -29.03 -7.63
C PHE A 129 1.23 -28.12 -8.65
N GLY A 130 1.33 -28.54 -9.90
CA GLY A 130 1.86 -27.68 -10.98
C GLY A 130 1.03 -26.42 -11.17
N VAL A 131 -0.31 -26.53 -11.20
CA VAL A 131 -1.22 -25.38 -11.32
C VAL A 131 -1.09 -24.45 -10.12
N VAL A 132 -1.00 -25.00 -8.91
CA VAL A 132 -0.82 -24.19 -7.67
C VAL A 132 0.52 -23.47 -7.70
N ASP A 133 1.61 -24.14 -8.03
CA ASP A 133 2.95 -23.57 -8.11
C ASP A 133 3.01 -22.42 -9.12
N ASP A 134 2.49 -22.65 -10.33
CA ASP A 134 2.41 -21.64 -11.38
C ASP A 134 1.56 -20.43 -10.96
N THR A 135 0.42 -20.67 -10.31
CA THR A 135 -0.48 -19.62 -9.83
C THR A 135 0.17 -18.78 -8.74
N VAL A 136 0.77 -19.42 -7.73
CA VAL A 136 1.47 -18.73 -6.65
C VAL A 136 2.63 -17.91 -7.20
N HIS A 137 3.44 -18.52 -8.07
CA HIS A 137 4.57 -17.83 -8.66
C HIS A 137 4.13 -16.62 -9.51
N ALA A 138 3.12 -16.78 -10.35
CA ALA A 138 2.59 -15.70 -11.17
C ALA A 138 2.00 -14.57 -10.30
N THR A 139 1.28 -14.92 -9.24
CA THR A 139 0.66 -13.93 -8.33
C THR A 139 1.72 -13.15 -7.55
N VAL A 140 2.67 -13.84 -6.91
CA VAL A 140 3.73 -13.20 -6.12
C VAL A 140 4.59 -12.31 -7.00
N TYR A 141 5.06 -12.84 -8.14
CA TYR A 141 5.86 -12.07 -9.08
C TYR A 141 5.08 -10.87 -9.65
N GLY A 142 3.83 -11.10 -10.06
CA GLY A 142 2.96 -10.05 -10.57
C GLY A 142 2.76 -8.92 -9.57
N THR A 143 2.45 -9.26 -8.31
CA THR A 143 2.27 -8.28 -7.24
C THR A 143 3.54 -7.47 -6.97
N LEU A 144 4.71 -8.12 -6.94
CA LEU A 144 5.99 -7.42 -6.75
C LEU A 144 6.31 -6.46 -7.90
N VAL A 145 6.06 -6.88 -9.15
CA VAL A 145 6.26 -6.02 -10.32
C VAL A 145 5.32 -4.81 -10.26
N ILE A 146 4.03 -5.03 -9.97
CA ILE A 146 3.04 -3.97 -9.82
C ILE A 146 3.47 -2.99 -8.72
N ALA A 147 3.86 -3.50 -7.56
CA ALA A 147 4.32 -2.69 -6.43
C ALA A 147 5.54 -1.81 -6.79
N MET A 148 6.53 -2.38 -7.48
CA MET A 148 7.70 -1.62 -7.95
C MET A 148 7.30 -0.53 -8.95
N VAL A 149 6.43 -0.85 -9.91
CA VAL A 149 5.97 0.11 -10.92
C VAL A 149 5.17 1.24 -10.26
N GLN A 150 4.20 0.92 -9.41
CA GLN A 150 3.37 1.91 -8.71
C GLN A 150 4.21 2.80 -7.78
N GLY A 151 5.12 2.21 -7.00
CA GLY A 151 6.02 2.95 -6.14
C GLY A 151 6.94 3.89 -6.91
N THR A 152 7.48 3.42 -8.03
CA THR A 152 8.36 4.23 -8.89
C THR A 152 7.58 5.39 -9.53
N LEU A 153 6.42 5.11 -10.12
CA LEU A 153 5.60 6.14 -10.79
C LEU A 153 5.03 7.15 -9.79
N GLY A 154 4.63 6.71 -8.60
CA GLY A 154 4.19 7.57 -7.52
C GLY A 154 5.32 8.47 -7.01
N GLY A 155 6.48 7.88 -6.74
CA GLY A 155 7.66 8.61 -6.30
C GLY A 155 8.17 9.62 -7.32
N LEU A 156 8.22 9.26 -8.62
CA LEU A 156 8.57 10.17 -9.71
C LEU A 156 7.59 11.35 -9.80
N MET A 157 6.29 11.08 -9.63
CA MET A 157 5.28 12.13 -9.65
C MET A 157 5.43 13.10 -8.48
N PHE A 158 5.69 12.58 -7.27
CA PHE A 158 5.98 13.42 -6.10
C PHE A 158 7.22 14.27 -6.30
N TRP A 159 8.27 13.69 -6.89
CA TRP A 159 9.48 14.42 -7.23
C TRP A 159 9.21 15.54 -8.25
N TRP A 160 8.45 15.25 -9.30
CA TRP A 160 8.11 16.23 -10.33
C TRP A 160 7.26 17.39 -9.79
N LEU A 161 6.34 17.12 -8.87
CA LEU A 161 5.51 18.14 -8.21
C LEU A 161 6.27 18.94 -7.14
N GLY A 162 7.49 18.54 -6.80
CA GLY A 162 8.31 19.18 -5.76
C GLY A 162 7.83 18.90 -4.35
N LEU A 163 7.16 17.75 -4.12
CA LEU A 163 6.76 17.30 -2.79
C LEU A 163 7.97 16.81 -1.99
N SER A 164 7.90 16.95 -0.66
CA SER A 164 8.96 16.50 0.24
C SER A 164 9.11 14.98 0.23
N ALA A 165 10.34 14.50 0.37
CA ALA A 165 10.69 13.08 0.51
C ALA A 165 10.06 12.15 -0.57
N PRO A 166 10.19 12.43 -1.88
CA PRO A 166 9.52 11.67 -2.94
C PRO A 166 9.92 10.20 -2.99
N LEU A 167 11.20 9.90 -2.71
CA LEU A 167 11.71 8.52 -2.63
C LEU A 167 11.04 7.74 -1.50
N PHE A 168 10.92 8.35 -0.32
CA PHE A 168 10.26 7.74 0.83
C PHE A 168 8.81 7.39 0.51
N TRP A 169 8.05 8.36 0.01
CA TRP A 169 6.65 8.15 -0.33
C TRP A 169 6.46 7.17 -1.50
N GLY A 170 7.39 7.15 -2.46
CA GLY A 170 7.41 6.14 -3.51
C GLY A 170 7.57 4.72 -2.97
N VAL A 171 8.50 4.51 -2.02
CA VAL A 171 8.68 3.22 -1.35
C VAL A 171 7.43 2.84 -0.54
N VAL A 172 6.84 3.79 0.19
CA VAL A 172 5.60 3.55 0.96
C VAL A 172 4.46 3.15 0.03
N MET A 173 4.26 3.85 -1.10
CA MET A 173 3.26 3.49 -2.11
C MET A 173 3.49 2.09 -2.66
N GLY A 174 4.74 1.73 -2.97
CA GLY A 174 5.08 0.38 -3.42
C GLY A 174 4.78 -0.69 -2.38
N LEU A 175 5.13 -0.47 -1.12
CA LEU A 175 4.82 -1.42 -0.03
C LEU A 175 3.30 -1.58 0.18
N LEU A 176 2.55 -0.48 0.18
CA LEU A 176 1.10 -0.51 0.32
C LEU A 176 0.42 -1.19 -0.88
N ALA A 177 0.99 -1.09 -2.07
CA ALA A 177 0.49 -1.74 -3.27
C ALA A 177 0.55 -3.28 -3.22
N ILE A 178 1.40 -3.86 -2.35
CA ILE A 178 1.45 -5.31 -2.12
C ILE A 178 0.14 -5.80 -1.48
N VAL A 179 -0.52 -4.94 -0.70
CA VAL A 179 -1.78 -5.28 -0.01
C VAL A 179 -2.96 -4.84 -0.88
N PRO A 180 -3.75 -5.78 -1.45
CA PRO A 180 -4.78 -5.46 -2.46
C PRO A 180 -5.84 -4.45 -2.02
N VAL A 181 -6.12 -4.33 -0.71
CA VAL A 181 -7.15 -3.42 -0.16
C VAL A 181 -6.58 -2.05 0.15
N LEU A 182 -5.28 -1.95 0.48
CA LEU A 182 -4.67 -0.71 0.93
C LEU A 182 -4.18 0.17 -0.23
N GLY A 183 -3.58 -0.39 -1.26
CA GLY A 183 -3.16 0.29 -2.49
C GLY A 183 -2.36 1.59 -2.32
N ALA A 184 -1.83 2.09 -3.41
CA ALA A 184 -1.07 3.35 -3.42
C ALA A 184 -1.96 4.60 -3.18
N PHE A 185 -3.30 4.49 -3.28
CA PHE A 185 -4.22 5.61 -3.14
C PHE A 185 -4.23 6.20 -1.72
N ILE A 186 -3.92 5.41 -0.70
CA ILE A 186 -3.79 5.87 0.70
C ILE A 186 -2.76 6.99 0.82
N VAL A 187 -1.78 7.04 -0.06
CA VAL A 187 -0.73 8.06 -0.03
C VAL A 187 -1.06 9.23 -0.95
N TRP A 188 -1.43 8.98 -2.22
CA TRP A 188 -1.61 10.08 -3.17
C TRP A 188 -2.91 10.88 -2.96
N ILE A 189 -3.98 10.27 -2.41
CA ILE A 189 -5.22 11.01 -2.13
C ILE A 189 -5.00 12.09 -1.05
N PRO A 190 -4.45 11.78 0.14
CA PRO A 190 -4.14 12.82 1.13
C PRO A 190 -3.16 13.86 0.62
N ALA A 191 -2.15 13.46 -0.18
CA ALA A 191 -1.20 14.38 -0.76
C ALA A 191 -1.86 15.34 -1.78
N ALA A 192 -2.80 14.85 -2.60
CA ALA A 192 -3.56 15.69 -3.52
C ALA A 192 -4.46 16.68 -2.75
N LEU A 193 -5.11 16.22 -1.68
CA LEU A 193 -5.90 17.08 -0.81
C LEU A 193 -5.04 18.16 -0.15
N PHE A 194 -3.88 17.80 0.37
CA PHE A 194 -2.93 18.74 0.93
C PHE A 194 -2.52 19.82 -0.09
N LEU A 195 -2.16 19.44 -1.32
CA LEU A 195 -1.83 20.37 -2.38
C LEU A 195 -2.99 21.30 -2.76
N LEU A 196 -4.23 20.79 -2.71
CA LEU A 196 -5.41 21.60 -2.95
C LEU A 196 -5.59 22.67 -1.88
N LEU A 197 -5.47 22.28 -0.62
CA LEU A 197 -5.59 23.17 0.54
C LEU A 197 -4.46 24.21 0.60
N ASP A 198 -3.25 23.83 0.17
CA ASP A 198 -2.07 24.73 0.06
C ASP A 198 -2.22 25.76 -1.10
N GLY A 199 -3.36 25.77 -1.80
CA GLY A 199 -3.59 26.68 -2.92
C GLY A 199 -2.93 26.25 -4.24
N SER A 200 -2.27 25.10 -4.26
CA SER A 200 -1.62 24.53 -5.45
C SER A 200 -2.58 23.65 -6.27
N GLY A 201 -3.80 24.15 -6.58
CA GLY A 201 -4.87 23.39 -7.23
C GLY A 201 -4.47 22.73 -8.56
N GLY A 202 -3.60 23.36 -9.34
CA GLY A 202 -3.06 22.78 -10.57
C GLY A 202 -2.24 21.51 -10.29
N LYS A 203 -1.39 21.52 -9.24
CA LYS A 203 -0.61 20.36 -8.82
C LYS A 203 -1.51 19.26 -8.24
N ALA A 204 -2.52 19.65 -7.46
CA ALA A 204 -3.52 18.73 -6.91
C ALA A 204 -4.28 18.00 -8.03
N LEU A 205 -4.75 18.71 -9.03
CA LEU A 205 -5.44 18.13 -10.19
C LEU A 205 -4.56 17.15 -10.95
N VAL A 206 -3.31 17.53 -11.22
CA VAL A 206 -2.35 16.67 -11.92
C VAL A 206 -2.08 15.40 -11.11
N LEU A 207 -1.86 15.51 -9.79
CA LEU A 207 -1.63 14.36 -8.92
C LEU A 207 -2.86 13.43 -8.88
N THR A 208 -4.06 14.00 -8.82
CA THR A 208 -5.31 13.22 -8.81
C THR A 208 -5.50 12.47 -10.12
N LEU A 209 -5.33 13.14 -11.26
CA LEU A 209 -5.45 12.48 -12.57
C LEU A 209 -4.40 11.39 -12.76
N TRP A 210 -3.15 11.66 -12.37
CA TRP A 210 -2.07 10.68 -12.42
C TRP A 210 -2.33 9.50 -11.50
N GLY A 211 -2.69 9.74 -10.25
CA GLY A 211 -2.99 8.71 -9.26
C GLY A 211 -4.15 7.82 -9.68
N ALA A 212 -5.24 8.42 -10.17
CA ALA A 212 -6.43 7.68 -10.56
C ALA A 212 -6.23 6.91 -11.89
N ILE A 213 -5.65 7.55 -12.91
CA ILE A 213 -5.54 6.96 -14.26
C ILE A 213 -4.30 6.10 -14.40
N VAL A 214 -3.13 6.59 -13.99
CA VAL A 214 -1.87 5.89 -14.20
C VAL A 214 -1.65 4.87 -13.09
N VAL A 215 -1.60 5.32 -11.83
CA VAL A 215 -1.31 4.44 -10.69
C VAL A 215 -2.44 3.44 -10.48
N GLY A 216 -3.70 3.90 -10.47
CA GLY A 216 -4.87 3.03 -10.31
C GLY A 216 -5.18 2.17 -11.54
N GLY A 217 -4.81 2.62 -12.75
CA GLY A 217 -4.98 1.86 -14.00
C GLY A 217 -3.99 0.70 -14.15
N ILE A 218 -2.84 0.76 -13.48
CA ILE A 218 -1.80 -0.28 -13.54
C ILE A 218 -2.32 -1.63 -13.09
N ASP A 219 -3.10 -1.67 -12.01
CA ASP A 219 -3.67 -2.93 -11.49
C ASP A 219 -4.56 -3.60 -12.54
N ASN A 220 -5.38 -2.82 -13.22
CA ASN A 220 -6.30 -3.32 -14.24
C ASN A 220 -5.59 -3.72 -15.55
N LEU A 221 -4.42 -3.14 -15.84
CA LEU A 221 -3.68 -3.41 -17.07
C LEU A 221 -2.64 -4.52 -16.87
N LEU A 222 -1.83 -4.43 -15.81
CA LEU A 222 -0.72 -5.35 -15.60
C LEU A 222 -1.16 -6.69 -14.99
N TYR A 223 -2.17 -6.70 -14.12
CA TYR A 223 -2.63 -7.93 -13.48
C TYR A 223 -3.07 -9.00 -14.49
N PRO A 224 -3.94 -8.69 -15.52
CA PRO A 224 -4.28 -9.66 -16.55
C PRO A 224 -3.08 -10.05 -17.44
N MET A 225 -2.14 -9.14 -17.67
CA MET A 225 -0.96 -9.42 -18.51
C MET A 225 0.05 -10.34 -17.81
N LEU A 226 0.20 -10.20 -16.50
CA LEU A 226 1.17 -10.96 -15.71
C LEU A 226 0.61 -12.31 -15.25
N VAL A 227 -0.67 -12.35 -14.87
CA VAL A 227 -1.33 -13.55 -14.35
C VAL A 227 -2.09 -14.31 -15.46
N GLY A 228 -2.74 -13.59 -16.38
CA GLY A 228 -3.63 -14.18 -17.39
C GLY A 228 -2.92 -14.98 -18.48
N ARG A 229 -1.67 -14.71 -18.80
CA ARG A 229 -0.94 -15.44 -19.86
C ARG A 229 -0.58 -16.89 -19.51
N ARG A 230 -0.60 -17.27 -18.24
CA ARG A 230 -0.29 -18.65 -17.80
C ARG A 230 -1.51 -19.51 -17.51
N MET A 231 -2.70 -18.90 -17.43
CA MET A 231 -3.96 -19.62 -17.24
C MET A 231 -4.68 -19.91 -18.56
N GLN A 232 -3.98 -20.22 -19.64
CA GLN A 232 -4.61 -20.87 -20.78
C GLN A 232 -4.92 -22.33 -20.39
N MET A 233 -5.97 -22.48 -19.62
CA MET A 233 -6.64 -23.75 -19.49
C MET A 233 -7.20 -24.07 -20.86
N HIS A 234 -6.57 -25.00 -21.55
CA HIS A 234 -7.21 -25.70 -22.67
C HIS A 234 -8.57 -26.18 -22.17
N THR A 235 -9.63 -25.56 -22.66
CA THR A 235 -10.98 -26.10 -22.58
C THR A 235 -10.93 -27.40 -23.36
N VAL A 236 -10.66 -28.51 -22.68
CA VAL A 236 -10.92 -29.83 -23.24
C VAL A 236 -12.40 -30.09 -22.97
N LEU A 237 -13.21 -29.83 -23.98
CA LEU A 237 -14.51 -30.47 -24.15
C LEU A 237 -14.27 -31.95 -24.50
#